data_4324f3c93cf37186a1cf1d1ac4a12084
#
_entry.id   4324f3c93cf37186a1cf1d1ac4a12084
#
_cell.length_a   1.000
_cell.length_b   1.000
_cell.length_c   1.000
_cell.angle_alpha   90.00
_cell.angle_beta   90.00
_cell.angle_gamma   90.00
#
_symmetry.space_group_name_H-M   'P 1'
#
loop_
_entity.id
_entity.type
_entity.pdbx_description
1 polymer ?
#
loop_
_entity_poly.entity_id
_entity_poly.type
_entity_poly.pdbx_seq_one_letter_code
_entity_poly.pdbx_strand_id
1 'polypeptide(L)'
;MKKLGKYTYIFENAPVILSGAGSVGKTEGEGPLAYEFDFINENDGIGSATWEKAEASLVRQAVTLAIDKAGLHPSEIDVAFAGDLLNQCTASTFGFRELQIPLAGLFGACSTFALALFMAALFVDGGYASHALAEASSHFCSAEKQFRMPLEYGGQRSQTAQRTVTGAGACVIGSRGSGPRIVRGSVGRITDMDVSDPANMGAAMAPAAASTIGEYLLDTKTVPEDYDLILTGDLGSVGAALLRDVLKSDYDTDLGRVYDDCGLMIFDPKKQDVHAGGSGCGCSASVFSTRILRELTAGKLRRVLFAGTGALMSPLTSLQGESIPCICHAVELTGGERR
;
A
#
# COMPACT_ATOMS: atom_id res chain seq x y z
N MET A 1 -2.63 18.81 13.28
CA MET A 1 -3.71 17.86 12.88
C MET A 1 -5.01 18.18 13.60
N LYS A 2 -6.14 18.13 12.90
CA LYS A 2 -7.48 18.40 13.46
C LYS A 2 -8.43 17.28 13.02
N LYS A 3 -9.30 16.84 13.92
CA LYS A 3 -10.32 15.85 13.60
C LYS A 3 -11.43 16.47 12.74
N LEU A 4 -11.79 15.81 11.64
CA LEU A 4 -12.90 16.17 10.75
C LEU A 4 -13.89 15.01 10.76
N GLY A 5 -15.12 15.24 11.20
CA GLY A 5 -16.12 14.18 11.30
C GLY A 5 -15.75 13.09 12.29
N LYS A 6 -16.13 11.84 12.01
CA LYS A 6 -15.99 10.72 12.93
C LYS A 6 -14.64 10.01 12.82
N TYR A 7 -14.14 9.81 11.61
CA TYR A 7 -12.99 8.96 11.33
C TYR A 7 -11.84 9.66 10.60
N THR A 8 -12.07 10.87 10.10
CA THR A 8 -11.14 11.60 9.24
C THR A 8 -10.38 12.67 10.01
N TYR A 9 -9.14 12.91 9.60
CA TYR A 9 -8.24 13.91 10.17
C TYR A 9 -7.71 14.82 9.06
N ILE A 10 -7.53 16.12 9.39
CA ILE A 10 -6.88 17.10 8.52
C ILE A 10 -5.46 17.32 9.02
N PHE A 11 -4.50 17.30 8.12
CA PHE A 11 -3.12 17.72 8.38
C PHE A 11 -3.02 19.23 8.12
N GLU A 12 -2.87 20.04 9.18
CA GLU A 12 -2.97 21.50 9.10
C GLU A 12 -1.78 22.12 8.34
N ASN A 13 -0.61 21.48 8.40
CA ASN A 13 0.60 21.90 7.70
C ASN A 13 0.77 21.19 6.33
N ALA A 14 -0.12 20.26 6.01
CA ALA A 14 -0.13 19.51 4.75
C ALA A 14 1.27 19.04 4.32
N PRO A 15 1.85 18.02 5.00
CA PRO A 15 3.19 17.52 4.72
C PRO A 15 3.38 17.15 3.24
N VAL A 16 4.60 17.35 2.74
CA VAL A 16 4.96 17.17 1.34
C VAL A 16 5.62 15.82 1.13
N ILE A 17 5.23 15.08 0.10
CA ILE A 17 6.03 13.94 -0.38
C ILE A 17 7.16 14.50 -1.24
N LEU A 18 8.38 14.43 -0.72
CA LEU A 18 9.59 14.95 -1.36
C LEU A 18 10.07 14.05 -2.49
N SER A 19 9.94 12.74 -2.28
CA SER A 19 10.39 11.72 -3.22
C SER A 19 9.65 10.41 -2.97
N GLY A 20 9.74 9.51 -3.96
CA GLY A 20 9.34 8.13 -3.82
C GLY A 20 10.15 7.23 -4.73
N ALA A 21 10.27 5.97 -4.35
CA ALA A 21 10.93 4.95 -5.15
C ALA A 21 10.28 3.58 -4.96
N GLY A 22 10.34 2.76 -6.02
CA GLY A 22 9.87 1.40 -6.02
C GLY A 22 10.90 0.44 -6.59
N SER A 23 11.13 -0.65 -5.87
CA SER A 23 11.93 -1.79 -6.32
C SER A 23 11.04 -3.02 -6.42
N VAL A 24 11.11 -3.75 -7.53
CA VAL A 24 10.22 -4.89 -7.80
C VAL A 24 10.98 -6.11 -8.30
N GLY A 25 10.31 -7.26 -8.30
CA GLY A 25 10.80 -8.50 -8.86
C GLY A 25 10.64 -8.58 -10.38
N LYS A 26 11.10 -9.71 -10.93
CA LYS A 26 11.05 -9.98 -12.37
C LYS A 26 9.63 -9.98 -12.93
N THR A 27 8.71 -10.65 -12.25
CA THR A 27 7.32 -10.79 -12.72
C THR A 27 6.62 -9.44 -12.84
N GLU A 28 6.83 -8.55 -11.87
CA GLU A 28 6.32 -7.18 -11.86
C GLU A 28 6.98 -6.34 -12.96
N GLY A 29 8.27 -6.56 -13.21
CA GLY A 29 9.02 -5.94 -14.30
C GLY A 29 8.62 -6.40 -15.70
N GLU A 30 7.84 -7.47 -15.83
CA GLU A 30 7.23 -7.95 -17.08
C GLU A 30 5.77 -7.47 -17.23
N GLY A 31 5.25 -6.74 -16.24
CA GLY A 31 3.90 -6.21 -16.21
C GLY A 31 3.73 -4.86 -16.92
N PRO A 32 2.49 -4.33 -16.96
CA PRO A 32 2.18 -3.07 -17.64
C PRO A 32 2.92 -1.86 -17.09
N LEU A 33 3.36 -1.90 -15.83
CA LEU A 33 4.04 -0.81 -15.14
C LEU A 33 5.56 -0.94 -15.12
N ALA A 34 6.15 -1.84 -15.93
CA ALA A 34 7.60 -2.08 -15.96
C ALA A 34 8.44 -0.79 -16.08
N TYR A 35 8.00 0.18 -16.91
CA TYR A 35 8.71 1.45 -17.13
C TYR A 35 8.55 2.48 -16.01
N GLU A 36 7.69 2.18 -15.04
CA GLU A 36 7.42 3.08 -13.92
C GLU A 36 8.33 2.81 -12.71
N PHE A 37 8.80 1.56 -12.56
CA PHE A 37 9.63 1.16 -11.43
C PHE A 37 11.06 1.66 -11.54
N ASP A 38 11.65 2.01 -10.40
CA ASP A 38 13.01 2.53 -10.34
C ASP A 38 14.06 1.44 -10.43
N PHE A 39 13.74 0.25 -9.92
CA PHE A 39 14.62 -0.90 -9.96
C PHE A 39 13.81 -2.19 -10.18
N ILE A 40 14.26 -2.99 -11.15
CA ILE A 40 13.68 -4.30 -11.45
C ILE A 40 14.76 -5.36 -11.19
N ASN A 41 14.49 -6.27 -10.27
CA ASN A 41 15.39 -7.37 -9.96
C ASN A 41 15.20 -8.52 -10.97
N GLU A 42 16.29 -9.08 -11.48
CA GLU A 42 16.27 -10.11 -12.52
C GLU A 42 15.75 -11.47 -12.06
N ASN A 43 15.76 -11.71 -10.75
CA ASN A 43 15.29 -12.96 -10.15
C ASN A 43 14.74 -12.71 -8.73
N ASP A 44 13.88 -13.61 -8.27
CA ASP A 44 13.21 -13.49 -6.96
C ASP A 44 14.16 -13.67 -5.76
N GLY A 45 15.30 -14.31 -5.94
CA GLY A 45 16.31 -14.49 -4.87
C GLY A 45 17.08 -13.24 -4.52
N ILE A 46 17.17 -12.26 -5.44
CA ILE A 46 17.82 -10.96 -5.25
C ILE A 46 19.22 -11.10 -4.62
N GLY A 47 19.97 -12.09 -5.08
CA GLY A 47 21.32 -12.40 -4.57
C GLY A 47 21.35 -12.90 -3.12
N SER A 48 20.22 -13.32 -2.56
CA SER A 48 20.08 -13.72 -1.17
C SER A 48 19.85 -15.22 -1.01
N ALA A 49 20.23 -15.79 0.15
CA ALA A 49 20.10 -17.22 0.44
C ALA A 49 18.69 -17.63 0.92
N THR A 50 17.87 -16.67 1.33
CA THR A 50 16.49 -16.89 1.80
C THR A 50 15.55 -15.82 1.26
N TRP A 51 14.26 -16.13 1.17
CA TRP A 51 13.24 -15.23 0.66
C TRP A 51 13.04 -14.01 1.56
N GLU A 52 13.17 -14.18 2.87
CA GLU A 52 13.09 -13.08 3.84
C GLU A 52 14.26 -12.09 3.67
N LYS A 53 15.45 -12.57 3.34
CA LYS A 53 16.60 -11.71 3.01
C LYS A 53 16.44 -11.04 1.64
N ALA A 54 15.84 -11.73 0.68
CA ALA A 54 15.51 -11.15 -0.61
C ALA A 54 14.53 -9.98 -0.45
N GLU A 55 13.48 -10.15 0.35
CA GLU A 55 12.53 -9.08 0.67
C GLU A 55 13.20 -7.92 1.42
N ALA A 56 14.05 -8.19 2.41
CA ALA A 56 14.84 -7.15 3.09
C ALA A 56 15.77 -6.37 2.12
N SER A 57 16.22 -7.00 1.04
CA SER A 57 16.99 -6.30 0.00
C SER A 57 16.12 -5.36 -0.82
N LEU A 58 14.86 -5.73 -1.13
CA LEU A 58 13.88 -4.83 -1.78
C LEU A 58 13.61 -3.59 -0.90
N VAL A 59 13.38 -3.79 0.41
CA VAL A 59 13.21 -2.70 1.38
C VAL A 59 14.38 -1.73 1.29
N ARG A 60 15.61 -2.24 1.43
CA ARG A 60 16.82 -1.41 1.39
C ARG A 60 16.97 -0.67 0.06
N GLN A 61 16.71 -1.33 -1.08
CA GLN A 61 16.77 -0.69 -2.41
C GLN A 61 15.76 0.46 -2.50
N ALA A 62 14.49 0.24 -2.17
CA ALA A 62 13.44 1.26 -2.26
C ALA A 62 13.73 2.45 -1.31
N VAL A 63 14.12 2.18 -0.07
CA VAL A 63 14.43 3.20 0.93
C VAL A 63 15.64 4.06 0.50
N THR A 64 16.74 3.42 0.10
CA THR A 64 17.94 4.14 -0.33
C THR A 64 17.64 5.03 -1.54
N LEU A 65 16.96 4.48 -2.56
CA LEU A 65 16.59 5.24 -3.75
C LEU A 65 15.66 6.43 -3.42
N ALA A 66 14.71 6.25 -2.50
CA ALA A 66 13.81 7.33 -2.08
C ALA A 66 14.57 8.46 -1.37
N ILE A 67 15.49 8.12 -0.46
CA ILE A 67 16.34 9.09 0.25
C ILE A 67 17.26 9.82 -0.72
N ASP A 68 17.93 9.11 -1.63
CA ASP A 68 18.81 9.70 -2.66
C ASP A 68 18.06 10.67 -3.57
N LYS A 69 16.83 10.31 -4.01
CA LYS A 69 15.97 11.19 -4.81
C LYS A 69 15.53 12.45 -4.06
N ALA A 70 15.39 12.37 -2.74
CA ALA A 70 15.11 13.54 -1.92
C ALA A 70 16.34 14.45 -1.73
N GLY A 71 17.53 13.99 -2.13
CA GLY A 71 18.79 14.67 -1.91
C GLY A 71 19.21 14.71 -0.44
N LEU A 72 18.78 13.70 0.34
CA LEU A 72 19.02 13.60 1.77
C LEU A 72 20.03 12.48 2.08
N HIS A 73 20.63 12.55 3.28
CA HIS A 73 21.38 11.45 3.85
C HIS A 73 20.49 10.65 4.83
N PRO A 74 20.69 9.34 5.03
CA PRO A 74 19.90 8.55 5.98
C PRO A 74 19.79 9.15 7.39
N SER A 75 20.83 9.82 7.87
CA SER A 75 20.84 10.50 9.18
C SER A 75 19.94 11.75 9.27
N GLU A 76 19.39 12.20 8.15
CA GLU A 76 18.43 13.32 8.10
C GLU A 76 16.97 12.85 8.15
N ILE A 77 16.77 11.52 8.19
CA ILE A 77 15.44 10.92 8.41
C ILE A 77 15.26 10.71 9.91
N ASP A 78 14.35 11.47 10.50
CA ASP A 78 14.09 11.43 11.95
C ASP A 78 13.43 10.13 12.40
N VAL A 79 12.56 9.57 11.55
CA VAL A 79 11.83 8.32 11.81
C VAL A 79 11.33 7.68 10.54
N ALA A 80 11.35 6.34 10.49
CA ALA A 80 10.69 5.53 9.47
C ALA A 80 9.50 4.78 10.06
N PHE A 81 8.41 4.74 9.32
CA PHE A 81 7.24 3.91 9.54
C PHE A 81 7.22 2.86 8.44
N ALA A 82 7.45 1.61 8.82
CA ALA A 82 7.62 0.55 7.83
C ALA A 82 7.02 -0.78 8.29
N GLY A 83 6.68 -1.63 7.34
CA GLY A 83 6.19 -2.95 7.64
C GLY A 83 6.06 -3.84 6.40
N ASP A 84 5.84 -5.10 6.66
CA ASP A 84 5.74 -6.16 5.67
C ASP A 84 4.68 -7.19 6.09
N LEU A 85 4.53 -8.27 5.33
CA LEU A 85 3.56 -9.34 5.65
C LEU A 85 4.09 -10.38 6.63
N LEU A 86 5.39 -10.39 6.91
CA LEU A 86 6.01 -11.42 7.73
C LEU A 86 5.80 -11.13 9.22
N ASN A 87 5.87 -12.21 10.02
CA ASN A 87 5.79 -12.10 11.47
C ASN A 87 6.82 -11.10 12.00
N GLN A 88 6.38 -10.20 12.90
CA GLN A 88 7.18 -9.18 13.57
C GLN A 88 7.92 -8.22 12.61
N CYS A 89 7.37 -7.96 11.42
CA CYS A 89 7.98 -7.08 10.40
C CYS A 89 9.44 -7.46 10.10
N THR A 90 9.66 -8.75 9.83
CA THR A 90 11.03 -9.29 9.68
C THR A 90 11.76 -8.66 8.50
N ALA A 91 11.12 -8.51 7.34
CA ALA A 91 11.77 -7.94 6.16
C ALA A 91 12.15 -6.47 6.39
N SER A 92 11.24 -5.67 6.94
CA SER A 92 11.48 -4.27 7.28
C SER A 92 12.61 -4.13 8.31
N THR A 93 12.57 -4.92 9.40
CA THR A 93 13.61 -4.88 10.44
C THR A 93 15.00 -5.14 9.87
N PHE A 94 15.16 -6.18 9.02
CA PHE A 94 16.44 -6.49 8.42
C PHE A 94 16.84 -5.53 7.29
N GLY A 95 15.87 -4.97 6.56
CA GLY A 95 16.10 -3.96 5.54
C GLY A 95 16.64 -2.64 6.10
N PHE A 96 16.12 -2.21 7.25
CA PHE A 96 16.54 -0.98 7.93
C PHE A 96 17.80 -1.13 8.81
N ARG A 97 18.19 -2.35 9.15
CA ARG A 97 19.28 -2.62 10.13
C ARG A 97 20.56 -1.83 9.87
N GLU A 98 20.96 -1.69 8.60
CA GLU A 98 22.22 -1.03 8.22
C GLU A 98 22.05 0.48 7.98
N LEU A 99 20.82 0.97 7.87
CA LEU A 99 20.53 2.38 7.56
C LEU A 99 20.61 3.29 8.78
N GLN A 100 20.57 2.73 9.99
CA GLN A 100 20.62 3.45 11.26
C GLN A 100 19.53 4.53 11.41
N ILE A 101 18.39 4.34 10.75
CA ILE A 101 17.21 5.20 10.85
C ILE A 101 16.32 4.67 11.98
N PRO A 102 15.83 5.54 12.91
CA PRO A 102 14.84 5.12 13.90
C PRO A 102 13.61 4.50 13.23
N LEU A 103 13.23 3.29 13.64
CA LEU A 103 12.17 2.51 12.99
C LEU A 103 10.99 2.27 13.94
N ALA A 104 9.80 2.64 13.50
CA ALA A 104 8.52 2.22 14.06
C ALA A 104 7.88 1.19 13.13
N GLY A 105 7.95 -0.09 13.52
CA GLY A 105 7.33 -1.18 12.76
C GLY A 105 5.80 -1.12 12.82
N LEU A 106 5.15 -1.26 11.68
CA LEU A 106 3.70 -1.25 11.53
C LEU A 106 3.23 -2.59 10.94
N PHE A 107 2.07 -3.07 11.39
CA PHE A 107 1.40 -4.20 10.79
C PHE A 107 -0.08 -3.89 10.53
N GLY A 108 -0.43 -3.80 9.27
CA GLY A 108 -1.80 -3.66 8.75
C GLY A 108 -2.04 -4.61 7.57
N ALA A 109 -1.27 -5.71 7.49
CA ALA A 109 -1.21 -6.56 6.30
C ALA A 109 -0.99 -5.70 5.04
N CYS A 110 -1.75 -5.90 3.96
CA CYS A 110 -1.60 -5.13 2.72
C CYS A 110 -1.87 -3.62 2.88
N SER A 111 -2.59 -3.17 3.94
CA SER A 111 -2.86 -1.75 4.20
C SER A 111 -1.68 -0.99 4.84
N THR A 112 -0.59 -1.68 5.16
CA THR A 112 0.56 -1.12 5.89
C THR A 112 1.11 0.15 5.24
N PHE A 113 1.18 0.22 3.91
CA PHE A 113 1.73 1.40 3.25
C PHE A 113 0.86 2.66 3.44
N ALA A 114 -0.47 2.55 3.35
CA ALA A 114 -1.37 3.67 3.63
C ALA A 114 -1.28 4.13 5.09
N LEU A 115 -1.16 3.17 6.03
CA LEU A 115 -0.92 3.46 7.44
C LEU A 115 0.43 4.15 7.65
N ALA A 116 1.49 3.69 6.97
CA ALA A 116 2.82 4.29 7.04
C ALA A 116 2.83 5.74 6.54
N LEU A 117 2.16 6.01 5.40
CA LEU A 117 1.98 7.37 4.89
C LEU A 117 1.22 8.26 5.88
N PHE A 118 0.14 7.75 6.48
CA PHE A 118 -0.63 8.47 7.49
C PHE A 118 0.23 8.80 8.72
N MET A 119 0.98 7.83 9.25
CA MET A 119 1.83 8.02 10.44
C MET A 119 3.00 8.96 10.16
N ALA A 120 3.64 8.84 9.00
CA ALA A 120 4.70 9.77 8.60
C ALA A 120 4.18 11.22 8.47
N ALA A 121 3.01 11.38 7.83
CA ALA A 121 2.36 12.68 7.73
C ALA A 121 1.97 13.24 9.11
N LEU A 122 1.47 12.39 10.02
CA LEU A 122 1.13 12.78 11.39
C LEU A 122 2.33 13.32 12.15
N PHE A 123 3.48 12.65 12.07
CA PHE A 123 4.70 13.07 12.75
C PHE A 123 5.25 14.38 12.19
N VAL A 124 5.21 14.55 10.88
CA VAL A 124 5.67 15.78 10.23
C VAL A 124 4.69 16.94 10.49
N ASP A 125 3.37 16.72 10.39
CA ASP A 125 2.35 17.74 10.67
C ASP A 125 2.38 18.19 12.13
N GLY A 126 2.67 17.28 13.05
CA GLY A 126 2.80 17.56 14.48
C GLY A 126 4.11 18.21 14.88
N GLY A 127 5.07 18.36 13.96
CA GLY A 127 6.40 18.92 14.24
C GLY A 127 7.33 17.98 15.02
N TYR A 128 6.99 16.68 15.09
CA TYR A 128 7.84 15.65 15.73
C TYR A 128 8.95 15.15 14.82
N ALA A 129 8.85 15.38 13.52
CA ALA A 129 9.86 15.07 12.53
C ALA A 129 9.93 16.18 11.48
N SER A 130 11.13 16.50 11.01
CA SER A 130 11.36 17.33 9.82
C SER A 130 11.23 16.49 8.56
N HIS A 131 11.79 15.27 8.59
CA HIS A 131 11.67 14.26 7.55
C HIS A 131 11.28 12.92 8.16
N ALA A 132 10.22 12.33 7.65
CA ALA A 132 9.79 10.97 7.99
C ALA A 132 9.78 10.11 6.72
N LEU A 133 9.88 8.80 6.88
CA LEU A 133 9.86 7.85 5.78
C LEU A 133 8.70 6.88 5.98
N ALA A 134 7.93 6.63 4.92
CA ALA A 134 6.91 5.60 4.85
C ALA A 134 7.37 4.50 3.88
N GLU A 135 7.29 3.24 4.30
CA GLU A 135 7.72 2.09 3.50
C GLU A 135 6.80 0.89 3.71
N ALA A 136 6.61 0.09 2.67
CA ALA A 136 6.11 -1.28 2.82
C ALA A 136 6.64 -2.20 1.72
N SER A 137 6.78 -3.48 2.08
CA SER A 137 7.25 -4.52 1.17
C SER A 137 6.43 -5.79 1.27
N SER A 138 6.50 -6.59 0.21
CA SER A 138 6.09 -7.98 0.20
C SER A 138 6.93 -8.76 -0.80
N HIS A 139 6.96 -10.09 -0.62
CA HIS A 139 7.66 -10.97 -1.55
C HIS A 139 6.82 -12.24 -1.73
N PHE A 140 6.59 -12.64 -2.99
CA PHE A 140 5.75 -13.79 -3.30
C PHE A 140 6.14 -15.04 -2.51
N CYS A 141 7.41 -15.43 -2.59
CA CYS A 141 7.85 -16.69 -1.97
C CYS A 141 7.82 -16.66 -0.43
N SER A 142 8.15 -15.52 0.21
CA SER A 142 8.08 -15.40 1.67
C SER A 142 6.63 -15.45 2.16
N ALA A 143 5.71 -14.79 1.45
CA ALA A 143 4.29 -14.81 1.76
C ALA A 143 3.67 -16.20 1.54
N GLU A 144 3.97 -16.88 0.43
CA GLU A 144 3.52 -18.26 0.22
C GLU A 144 4.02 -19.19 1.33
N LYS A 145 5.30 -19.09 1.70
CA LYS A 145 5.88 -19.85 2.80
C LYS A 145 5.18 -19.59 4.14
N GLN A 146 4.86 -18.35 4.45
CA GLN A 146 4.26 -18.00 5.74
C GLN A 146 2.78 -18.36 5.83
N PHE A 147 2.00 -18.10 4.78
CA PHE A 147 0.54 -18.14 4.85
C PHE A 147 -0.09 -19.37 4.19
N ARG A 148 0.62 -20.07 3.28
CA ARG A 148 0.08 -21.16 2.47
C ARG A 148 0.86 -22.47 2.54
N MET A 149 1.82 -22.60 3.45
CA MET A 149 2.53 -23.85 3.65
C MET A 149 1.76 -24.80 4.59
N PRO A 150 1.76 -26.13 4.33
CA PRO A 150 2.32 -26.78 3.15
C PRO A 150 1.49 -26.47 1.89
N LEU A 151 2.18 -26.20 0.78
CA LEU A 151 1.51 -26.01 -0.52
C LEU A 151 0.95 -27.35 -1.00
N GLU A 152 -0.27 -27.34 -1.53
CA GLU A 152 -0.88 -28.51 -2.13
C GLU A 152 -0.12 -28.90 -3.40
N TYR A 153 0.31 -30.15 -3.46
CA TYR A 153 1.04 -30.67 -4.62
C TYR A 153 0.11 -30.75 -5.83
N GLY A 154 0.47 -30.05 -6.92
CA GLY A 154 -0.31 -30.00 -8.15
C GLY A 154 -1.63 -29.25 -8.05
N GLY A 155 -1.90 -28.55 -6.93
CA GLY A 155 -3.07 -27.71 -6.77
C GLY A 155 -3.01 -26.47 -7.66
N GLN A 156 -4.12 -26.17 -8.34
CA GLN A 156 -4.29 -24.91 -9.05
C GLN A 156 -4.84 -23.87 -8.09
N ARG A 157 -4.33 -22.63 -8.19
CA ARG A 157 -4.92 -21.49 -7.47
C ARG A 157 -6.34 -21.22 -8.02
N SER A 158 -7.27 -20.86 -7.14
CA SER A 158 -8.63 -20.48 -7.54
C SER A 158 -8.61 -19.21 -8.42
N GLN A 159 -9.67 -18.98 -9.18
CA GLN A 159 -9.81 -17.77 -10.00
C GLN A 159 -9.95 -16.49 -9.16
N THR A 160 -10.30 -16.62 -7.88
CA THR A 160 -10.39 -15.53 -6.91
C THR A 160 -9.04 -15.20 -6.26
N ALA A 161 -8.05 -16.11 -6.37
CA ALA A 161 -6.73 -15.93 -5.77
C ALA A 161 -5.96 -14.79 -6.44
N GLN A 162 -5.25 -14.05 -5.62
CA GLN A 162 -4.35 -12.98 -6.05
C GLN A 162 -2.89 -13.45 -5.92
N ARG A 163 -2.01 -12.86 -6.73
CA ARG A 163 -0.57 -13.08 -6.63
C ARG A 163 0.06 -12.01 -5.74
N THR A 164 0.73 -12.42 -4.66
CA THR A 164 1.52 -11.50 -3.85
C THR A 164 2.61 -10.86 -4.72
N VAL A 165 2.68 -9.54 -4.70
CA VAL A 165 3.70 -8.77 -5.42
C VAL A 165 5.05 -8.93 -4.72
N THR A 166 6.09 -9.20 -5.50
CA THR A 166 7.48 -9.10 -5.07
C THR A 166 7.92 -7.66 -5.29
N GLY A 167 7.86 -6.83 -4.24
CA GLY A 167 8.18 -5.42 -4.37
C GLY A 167 8.23 -4.69 -3.04
N ALA A 168 8.87 -3.55 -3.07
CA ALA A 168 8.89 -2.56 -1.99
C ALA A 168 8.68 -1.16 -2.57
N GLY A 169 8.04 -0.30 -1.79
CA GLY A 169 7.90 1.11 -2.12
C GLY A 169 8.15 1.98 -0.91
N ALA A 170 8.86 3.09 -1.11
CA ALA A 170 9.18 4.04 -0.06
C ALA A 170 8.90 5.47 -0.51
N CYS A 171 8.41 6.30 0.42
CA CYS A 171 8.24 7.74 0.24
C CYS A 171 8.92 8.50 1.38
N VAL A 172 9.63 9.58 1.04
CA VAL A 172 10.15 10.55 2.01
C VAL A 172 9.15 11.69 2.15
N ILE A 173 8.71 11.95 3.37
CA ILE A 173 7.74 12.98 3.72
C ILE A 173 8.46 14.08 4.50
N GLY A 174 8.30 15.33 4.07
CA GLY A 174 8.94 16.48 4.69
C GLY A 174 7.95 17.57 5.09
N SER A 175 8.38 18.42 6.02
CA SER A 175 7.61 19.59 6.47
C SER A 175 7.60 20.72 5.45
N ARG A 176 8.61 20.78 4.56
CA ARG A 176 8.79 21.79 3.52
C ARG A 176 9.32 21.14 2.25
N GLY A 177 9.05 21.77 1.12
CA GLY A 177 9.52 21.31 -0.18
C GLY A 177 8.49 21.50 -1.28
N SER A 178 8.83 21.06 -2.48
CA SER A 178 7.95 21.00 -3.63
C SER A 178 7.56 19.54 -3.88
N GLY A 179 6.26 19.30 -4.10
CA GLY A 179 5.74 17.96 -4.36
C GLY A 179 4.27 17.84 -3.95
N PRO A 180 3.68 16.67 -4.14
CA PRO A 180 2.33 16.39 -3.68
C PRO A 180 2.23 16.49 -2.16
N ARG A 181 1.06 16.93 -1.67
CA ARG A 181 0.81 17.12 -0.25
C ARG A 181 -0.18 16.12 0.28
N ILE A 182 0.08 15.58 1.46
CA ILE A 182 -0.88 14.78 2.21
C ILE A 182 -1.73 15.75 3.03
N VAL A 183 -3.01 15.87 2.69
CA VAL A 183 -3.90 16.89 3.27
C VAL A 183 -4.86 16.34 4.30
N ARG A 184 -5.27 15.07 4.15
CA ARG A 184 -6.21 14.38 5.06
C ARG A 184 -5.89 12.91 5.10
N GLY A 185 -6.47 12.21 6.10
CA GLY A 185 -6.42 10.76 6.15
C GLY A 185 -7.39 10.18 7.16
N SER A 186 -7.63 8.89 7.06
CA SER A 186 -8.48 8.11 7.97
C SER A 186 -7.76 6.85 8.42
N VAL A 187 -7.88 6.53 9.70
CA VAL A 187 -7.52 5.22 10.24
C VAL A 187 -8.77 4.36 10.27
N GLY A 188 -8.74 3.24 9.57
CA GLY A 188 -9.89 2.37 9.41
C GLY A 188 -10.24 1.57 10.67
N ARG A 189 -11.41 0.94 10.60
CA ARG A 189 -11.91 0.00 11.60
C ARG A 189 -11.74 -1.43 11.12
N ILE A 190 -11.63 -2.37 12.05
CA ILE A 190 -11.74 -3.79 11.74
C ILE A 190 -13.17 -4.07 11.22
N THR A 191 -13.24 -4.73 10.08
CA THR A 191 -14.47 -5.22 9.47
C THR A 191 -14.31 -6.71 9.21
N ASP A 192 -15.27 -7.51 9.63
CA ASP A 192 -15.28 -8.95 9.44
C ASP A 192 -16.66 -9.39 8.94
N MET A 193 -16.69 -10.11 7.84
CA MET A 193 -17.91 -10.60 7.17
C MET A 193 -17.91 -12.13 7.08
N ASP A 194 -17.26 -12.79 8.04
CA ASP A 194 -17.17 -14.27 8.14
C ASP A 194 -16.55 -14.96 6.90
N VAL A 195 -15.73 -14.23 6.13
CA VAL A 195 -14.98 -14.81 5.03
C VAL A 195 -13.76 -15.52 5.59
N SER A 196 -13.65 -16.83 5.38
CA SER A 196 -12.54 -17.66 5.90
C SER A 196 -11.63 -18.23 4.79
N ASP A 197 -11.97 -18.02 3.52
CA ASP A 197 -11.17 -18.52 2.38
C ASP A 197 -9.98 -17.60 2.08
N PRO A 198 -8.73 -18.02 2.38
CA PRO A 198 -7.53 -17.23 2.10
C PRO A 198 -7.24 -17.06 0.61
N ALA A 199 -7.90 -17.84 -0.26
CA ALA A 199 -7.83 -17.67 -1.71
C ALA A 199 -8.83 -16.64 -2.25
N ASN A 200 -9.61 -15.99 -1.39
CA ASN A 200 -10.58 -14.95 -1.77
C ASN A 200 -10.47 -13.70 -0.90
N MET A 201 -9.25 -13.20 -0.71
CA MET A 201 -8.98 -12.02 0.12
C MET A 201 -9.66 -10.76 -0.40
N GLY A 202 -9.85 -10.62 -1.72
CA GLY A 202 -10.57 -9.50 -2.31
C GLY A 202 -12.00 -9.37 -1.76
N ALA A 203 -12.72 -10.48 -1.64
CA ALA A 203 -14.06 -10.50 -1.05
C ALA A 203 -14.04 -10.13 0.44
N ALA A 204 -13.05 -10.60 1.19
CA ALA A 204 -12.90 -10.26 2.61
C ALA A 204 -12.60 -8.76 2.82
N MET A 205 -11.74 -8.16 1.98
CA MET A 205 -11.28 -6.78 2.12
C MET A 205 -12.28 -5.72 1.61
N ALA A 206 -13.12 -6.05 0.64
CA ALA A 206 -14.01 -5.07 -0.01
C ALA A 206 -14.93 -4.32 0.99
N PRO A 207 -15.56 -4.96 2.01
CA PRO A 207 -16.37 -4.25 3.00
C PRO A 207 -15.58 -3.26 3.86
N ALA A 208 -14.33 -3.57 4.20
CA ALA A 208 -13.47 -2.65 4.94
C ALA A 208 -13.10 -1.41 4.10
N ALA A 209 -12.83 -1.61 2.80
CA ALA A 209 -12.61 -0.53 1.85
C ALA A 209 -13.85 0.34 1.69
N ALA A 210 -15.03 -0.27 1.51
CA ALA A 210 -16.30 0.44 1.40
C ALA A 210 -16.60 1.28 2.64
N SER A 211 -16.43 0.70 3.83
CA SER A 211 -16.60 1.41 5.10
C SER A 211 -15.67 2.63 5.19
N THR A 212 -14.38 2.48 4.86
CA THR A 212 -13.42 3.57 4.98
C THR A 212 -13.66 4.66 3.94
N ILE A 213 -13.88 4.30 2.67
CA ILE A 213 -14.13 5.27 1.60
C ILE A 213 -15.46 5.98 1.81
N GLY A 214 -16.54 5.23 2.12
CA GLY A 214 -17.86 5.82 2.34
C GLY A 214 -17.87 6.80 3.51
N GLU A 215 -17.36 6.40 4.67
CA GLU A 215 -17.24 7.28 5.84
C GLU A 215 -16.33 8.49 5.57
N TYR A 216 -15.25 8.29 4.79
CA TYR A 216 -14.36 9.38 4.39
C TYR A 216 -15.10 10.43 3.55
N LEU A 217 -15.86 10.01 2.53
CA LEU A 217 -16.64 10.90 1.68
C LEU A 217 -17.71 11.66 2.49
N LEU A 218 -18.38 10.98 3.43
CA LEU A 218 -19.35 11.60 4.34
C LEU A 218 -18.68 12.64 5.27
N ASP A 219 -17.57 12.29 5.92
CA ASP A 219 -16.84 13.20 6.82
C ASP A 219 -16.33 14.44 6.10
N THR A 220 -15.84 14.28 4.87
CA THR A 220 -15.29 15.38 4.06
C THR A 220 -16.34 16.14 3.26
N LYS A 221 -17.56 15.62 3.18
CA LYS A 221 -18.66 16.15 2.34
C LYS A 221 -18.25 16.26 0.87
N THR A 222 -17.58 15.22 0.38
CA THR A 222 -17.12 15.12 -1.01
C THR A 222 -17.83 13.97 -1.72
N VAL A 223 -17.79 14.01 -3.03
CA VAL A 223 -18.31 12.96 -3.92
C VAL A 223 -17.18 12.40 -4.77
N PRO A 224 -17.31 11.21 -5.38
CA PRO A 224 -16.26 10.62 -6.20
C PRO A 224 -15.74 11.55 -7.31
N GLU A 225 -16.59 12.36 -7.91
CA GLU A 225 -16.27 13.31 -8.98
C GLU A 225 -15.34 14.45 -8.54
N ASP A 226 -15.18 14.66 -7.24
CA ASP A 226 -14.22 15.62 -6.68
C ASP A 226 -12.78 15.13 -6.78
N TYR A 227 -12.56 13.85 -7.16
CA TYR A 227 -11.25 13.21 -7.25
C TYR A 227 -10.90 12.88 -8.71
N ASP A 228 -9.63 13.05 -9.07
CA ASP A 228 -9.12 12.52 -10.33
C ASP A 228 -8.93 10.99 -10.24
N LEU A 229 -8.66 10.48 -9.01
CA LEU A 229 -8.50 9.06 -8.76
C LEU A 229 -8.85 8.70 -7.31
N ILE A 230 -9.69 7.69 -7.15
CA ILE A 230 -9.87 6.92 -5.91
C ILE A 230 -9.19 5.58 -6.14
N LEU A 231 -8.12 5.31 -5.39
CA LEU A 231 -7.23 4.18 -5.63
C LEU A 231 -7.25 3.22 -4.44
N THR A 232 -7.53 1.94 -4.67
CA THR A 232 -7.36 0.91 -3.65
C THR A 232 -6.03 0.18 -3.78
N GLY A 233 -5.62 -0.48 -2.69
CA GLY A 233 -4.30 -1.10 -2.59
C GLY A 233 -4.16 -2.38 -3.41
N ASP A 234 -5.06 -3.34 -3.18
CA ASP A 234 -4.93 -4.69 -3.73
C ASP A 234 -6.24 -5.51 -3.63
N LEU A 235 -7.36 -4.90 -3.93
CA LEU A 235 -8.65 -5.60 -3.96
C LEU A 235 -8.73 -6.63 -5.11
N GLY A 236 -8.01 -6.37 -6.19
CA GLY A 236 -8.07 -7.18 -7.40
C GLY A 236 -9.46 -7.16 -8.06
N SER A 237 -9.68 -8.03 -9.04
CA SER A 237 -10.91 -8.00 -9.84
C SER A 237 -12.18 -8.33 -9.03
N VAL A 238 -12.09 -9.28 -8.11
CA VAL A 238 -13.22 -9.69 -7.26
C VAL A 238 -13.56 -8.62 -6.24
N GLY A 239 -12.57 -8.17 -5.48
CA GLY A 239 -12.77 -7.18 -4.43
C GLY A 239 -13.17 -5.81 -4.99
N ALA A 240 -12.62 -5.40 -6.14
CA ALA A 240 -12.99 -4.15 -6.80
C ALA A 240 -14.45 -4.14 -7.28
N ALA A 241 -14.95 -5.26 -7.78
CA ALA A 241 -16.37 -5.39 -8.14
C ALA A 241 -17.27 -5.29 -6.90
N LEU A 242 -16.96 -6.06 -5.86
CA LEU A 242 -17.70 -6.04 -4.59
C LEU A 242 -17.65 -4.68 -3.89
N LEU A 243 -16.51 -3.97 -3.92
CA LEU A 243 -16.42 -2.61 -3.38
C LEU A 243 -17.47 -1.68 -4.03
N ARG A 244 -17.61 -1.72 -5.36
CA ARG A 244 -18.59 -0.89 -6.08
C ARG A 244 -20.01 -1.22 -5.65
N ASP A 245 -20.33 -2.51 -5.53
CA ASP A 245 -21.66 -2.97 -5.12
C ASP A 245 -21.97 -2.53 -3.68
N VAL A 246 -21.05 -2.71 -2.74
CA VAL A 246 -21.23 -2.32 -1.33
C VAL A 246 -21.33 -0.79 -1.19
N LEU A 247 -20.48 -0.01 -1.87
CA LEU A 247 -20.60 1.46 -1.84
C LEU A 247 -21.93 1.94 -2.42
N LYS A 248 -22.42 1.28 -3.47
CA LYS A 248 -23.71 1.63 -4.05
C LYS A 248 -24.87 1.29 -3.11
N SER A 249 -24.84 0.12 -2.46
CA SER A 249 -25.90 -0.31 -1.55
C SER A 249 -25.95 0.48 -0.25
N ASP A 250 -24.79 0.66 0.39
CA ASP A 250 -24.70 1.14 1.77
C ASP A 250 -24.50 2.66 1.88
N TYR A 251 -23.94 3.28 0.85
CA TYR A 251 -23.60 4.71 0.83
C TYR A 251 -24.24 5.48 -0.35
N ASP A 252 -25.05 4.83 -1.20
CA ASP A 252 -25.58 5.37 -2.46
C ASP A 252 -24.49 6.06 -3.31
N THR A 253 -23.27 5.50 -3.29
CA THR A 253 -22.08 6.06 -3.94
C THR A 253 -21.67 5.21 -5.13
N ASP A 254 -21.54 5.84 -6.29
CA ASP A 254 -20.98 5.23 -7.50
C ASP A 254 -19.58 5.81 -7.77
N LEU A 255 -18.56 4.95 -7.75
CA LEU A 255 -17.18 5.37 -8.00
C LEU A 255 -16.91 5.77 -9.47
N GLY A 256 -17.82 5.41 -10.40
CA GLY A 256 -17.70 5.77 -11.81
C GLY A 256 -16.36 5.39 -12.44
N ARG A 257 -15.75 6.36 -13.15
CA ARG A 257 -14.48 6.17 -13.87
C ARG A 257 -13.25 6.63 -13.08
N VAL A 258 -13.45 7.23 -11.92
CA VAL A 258 -12.34 7.76 -11.08
C VAL A 258 -11.72 6.71 -10.18
N TYR A 259 -12.17 5.45 -10.28
CA TYR A 259 -11.71 4.35 -9.45
C TYR A 259 -10.76 3.42 -10.20
N ASP A 260 -9.66 3.07 -9.53
CA ASP A 260 -8.74 2.00 -9.96
C ASP A 260 -8.15 1.28 -8.74
N ASP A 261 -7.41 0.19 -8.98
CA ASP A 261 -6.81 -0.67 -7.95
C ASP A 261 -5.38 -1.04 -8.33
N CYS A 262 -4.43 -0.89 -7.41
CA CYS A 262 -3.02 -1.18 -7.70
C CYS A 262 -2.81 -2.65 -8.11
N GLY A 263 -3.57 -3.58 -7.53
CA GLY A 263 -3.51 -5.00 -7.89
C GLY A 263 -4.01 -5.29 -9.31
N LEU A 264 -4.90 -4.45 -9.84
CA LEU A 264 -5.34 -4.51 -11.25
C LEU A 264 -4.34 -3.85 -12.20
N MET A 265 -3.60 -2.85 -11.73
CA MET A 265 -2.65 -2.08 -12.56
C MET A 265 -1.33 -2.80 -12.78
N ILE A 266 -0.84 -3.56 -11.79
CA ILE A 266 0.54 -4.05 -11.75
C ILE A 266 0.81 -5.23 -12.69
N PHE A 267 -0.18 -6.05 -12.98
CA PHE A 267 -0.06 -7.26 -13.80
C PHE A 267 -0.98 -7.24 -15.03
N ASP A 268 -0.59 -7.95 -16.08
CA ASP A 268 -1.43 -8.24 -17.24
C ASP A 268 -2.05 -9.66 -17.09
N PRO A 269 -3.34 -9.79 -16.70
CA PRO A 269 -3.96 -11.09 -16.45
C PRO A 269 -4.13 -11.95 -17.72
N LYS A 270 -3.89 -11.38 -18.92
CA LYS A 270 -3.89 -12.14 -20.18
C LYS A 270 -2.56 -12.80 -20.49
N LYS A 271 -1.47 -12.29 -19.92
CA LYS A 271 -0.10 -12.74 -20.19
C LYS A 271 0.58 -13.37 -18.99
N GLN A 272 0.11 -13.05 -17.77
CA GLN A 272 0.71 -13.44 -16.53
C GLN A 272 -0.26 -14.27 -15.69
N ASP A 273 0.22 -15.30 -15.00
CA ASP A 273 -0.59 -16.17 -14.14
C ASP A 273 -0.84 -15.49 -12.77
N VAL A 274 -1.81 -14.57 -12.76
CA VAL A 274 -2.13 -13.74 -11.58
C VAL A 274 -3.58 -13.81 -11.14
N HIS A 275 -4.46 -14.47 -11.93
CA HIS A 275 -5.90 -14.66 -11.70
C HIS A 275 -6.62 -13.34 -11.35
N ALA A 276 -6.94 -13.11 -10.06
CA ALA A 276 -7.67 -11.90 -9.65
C ALA A 276 -6.79 -10.64 -9.56
N GLY A 277 -5.49 -10.71 -9.83
CA GLY A 277 -4.58 -9.58 -9.82
C GLY A 277 -3.50 -9.65 -8.76
N GLY A 278 -2.87 -8.51 -8.47
CA GLY A 278 -1.82 -8.35 -7.47
C GLY A 278 -2.36 -8.27 -6.04
N SER A 279 -1.54 -8.62 -5.06
CA SER A 279 -1.81 -8.51 -3.63
C SER A 279 -0.53 -8.15 -2.86
N GLY A 280 -0.71 -7.82 -1.59
CA GLY A 280 0.40 -7.54 -0.67
C GLY A 280 0.71 -6.05 -0.51
N CYS A 281 1.32 -5.70 0.62
CA CYS A 281 1.64 -4.29 0.88
C CYS A 281 2.70 -3.72 -0.07
N GLY A 282 3.58 -4.55 -0.63
CA GLY A 282 4.49 -4.16 -1.71
C GLY A 282 3.78 -3.81 -3.02
N CYS A 283 2.55 -4.32 -3.25
CA CYS A 283 1.74 -3.97 -4.41
C CYS A 283 1.41 -2.47 -4.42
N SER A 284 0.66 -2.02 -3.44
CA SER A 284 0.28 -0.61 -3.34
C SER A 284 1.48 0.30 -3.12
N ALA A 285 2.48 -0.13 -2.33
CA ALA A 285 3.67 0.64 -2.06
C ALA A 285 4.47 0.92 -3.34
N SER A 286 4.77 -0.10 -4.16
CA SER A 286 5.54 0.08 -5.40
C SER A 286 4.79 0.90 -6.44
N VAL A 287 3.50 0.65 -6.67
CA VAL A 287 2.68 1.39 -7.64
C VAL A 287 2.51 2.85 -7.23
N PHE A 288 2.21 3.10 -5.96
CA PHE A 288 2.02 4.46 -5.45
C PHE A 288 3.31 5.28 -5.50
N SER A 289 4.42 4.73 -4.96
CA SER A 289 5.70 5.44 -4.83
C SER A 289 6.37 5.75 -6.18
N THR A 290 5.90 5.13 -7.25
CA THR A 290 6.42 5.35 -8.62
C THR A 290 5.38 6.02 -9.51
N ARG A 291 4.41 5.28 -10.02
CA ARG A 291 3.42 5.74 -11.00
C ARG A 291 2.57 6.88 -10.47
N ILE A 292 1.89 6.67 -9.34
CA ILE A 292 0.92 7.63 -8.82
C ILE A 292 1.61 8.91 -8.37
N LEU A 293 2.72 8.79 -7.65
CA LEU A 293 3.51 9.94 -7.22
C LEU A 293 4.04 10.75 -8.41
N ARG A 294 4.48 10.09 -9.48
CA ARG A 294 4.93 10.76 -10.71
C ARG A 294 3.79 11.54 -11.38
N GLU A 295 2.61 10.96 -11.47
CA GLU A 295 1.43 11.62 -12.07
C GLU A 295 0.94 12.80 -11.22
N LEU A 296 0.96 12.70 -9.88
CA LEU A 296 0.69 13.81 -8.97
C LEU A 296 1.72 14.92 -9.11
N THR A 297 3.02 14.58 -9.16
CA THR A 297 4.11 15.55 -9.31
C THR A 297 4.06 16.26 -10.67
N ALA A 298 3.69 15.54 -11.73
CA ALA A 298 3.52 16.10 -13.06
C ALA A 298 2.23 16.91 -13.25
N GLY A 299 1.35 16.93 -12.23
CA GLY A 299 0.05 17.62 -12.28
C GLY A 299 -0.96 16.97 -13.24
N LYS A 300 -0.76 15.70 -13.61
CA LYS A 300 -1.75 14.88 -14.33
C LYS A 300 -2.89 14.49 -13.41
N LEU A 301 -2.56 14.14 -12.17
CA LEU A 301 -3.51 13.96 -11.07
C LEU A 301 -3.36 15.14 -10.13
N ARG A 302 -4.48 15.73 -9.68
CA ARG A 302 -4.52 16.87 -8.76
C ARG A 302 -5.06 16.49 -7.40
N ARG A 303 -5.95 15.50 -7.35
CA ARG A 303 -6.57 15.04 -6.11
C ARG A 303 -6.78 13.53 -6.16
N VAL A 304 -6.14 12.84 -5.25
CA VAL A 304 -6.17 11.39 -5.14
C VAL A 304 -6.58 10.98 -3.74
N LEU A 305 -7.54 10.06 -3.62
CA LEU A 305 -7.80 9.33 -2.39
C LEU A 305 -7.18 7.94 -2.52
N PHE A 306 -6.11 7.68 -1.78
CA PHE A 306 -5.49 6.36 -1.71
C PHE A 306 -5.99 5.62 -0.47
N ALA A 307 -6.61 4.45 -0.68
CA ALA A 307 -7.22 3.61 0.33
C ALA A 307 -6.54 2.22 0.33
N GLY A 308 -5.54 2.05 1.21
CA GLY A 308 -4.83 0.77 1.36
C GLY A 308 -5.68 -0.23 2.13
N THR A 309 -5.90 -1.40 1.54
CA THR A 309 -6.69 -2.50 2.07
C THR A 309 -5.80 -3.58 2.68
N GLY A 310 -6.28 -4.30 3.70
CA GLY A 310 -5.51 -5.35 4.35
C GLY A 310 -6.39 -6.43 4.95
N ALA A 311 -6.06 -7.69 4.62
CA ALA A 311 -6.61 -8.88 5.26
C ALA A 311 -5.68 -9.28 6.42
N LEU A 312 -6.15 -9.13 7.65
CA LEU A 312 -5.37 -9.37 8.87
C LEU A 312 -5.31 -10.87 9.20
N MET A 313 -4.96 -11.65 8.18
CA MET A 313 -4.86 -13.09 8.28
C MET A 313 -3.61 -13.50 9.08
N SER A 314 -3.77 -14.50 9.92
CA SER A 314 -2.68 -15.16 10.63
C SER A 314 -2.72 -16.66 10.32
N PRO A 315 -1.56 -17.33 10.11
CA PRO A 315 -1.54 -18.77 9.96
C PRO A 315 -2.20 -19.51 11.14
N LEU A 316 -2.03 -18.97 12.34
CA LEU A 316 -2.61 -19.54 13.55
C LEU A 316 -4.14 -19.49 13.53
N THR A 317 -4.72 -18.30 13.27
CA THR A 317 -6.18 -18.14 13.27
C THR A 317 -6.85 -18.87 12.12
N SER A 318 -6.23 -18.90 10.94
CA SER A 318 -6.70 -19.67 9.79
C SER A 318 -6.73 -21.18 10.08
N LEU A 319 -5.71 -21.73 10.76
CA LEU A 319 -5.69 -23.13 11.18
C LEU A 319 -6.71 -23.46 12.28
N GLN A 320 -7.18 -22.46 13.01
CA GLN A 320 -8.25 -22.57 14.01
C GLN A 320 -9.65 -22.45 13.39
N GLY A 321 -9.75 -22.15 12.09
CA GLY A 321 -11.01 -21.99 11.36
C GLY A 321 -11.69 -20.64 11.56
N GLU A 322 -10.94 -19.64 12.04
CA GLU A 322 -11.43 -18.27 12.19
C GLU A 322 -11.60 -17.58 10.83
N SER A 323 -12.48 -16.59 10.78
CA SER A 323 -12.63 -15.68 9.66
C SER A 323 -11.42 -14.76 9.49
N ILE A 324 -11.39 -14.00 8.39
CA ILE A 324 -10.32 -13.06 8.04
C ILE A 324 -10.80 -11.64 8.33
N PRO A 325 -10.48 -11.05 9.50
CA PRO A 325 -10.78 -9.66 9.77
C PRO A 325 -9.96 -8.76 8.85
N CYS A 326 -10.58 -7.69 8.35
CA CYS A 326 -9.98 -6.79 7.37
C CYS A 326 -9.99 -5.35 7.87
N ILE A 327 -9.09 -4.54 7.31
CA ILE A 327 -8.96 -3.11 7.61
C ILE A 327 -8.63 -2.32 6.36
N CYS A 328 -8.98 -1.04 6.34
CA CYS A 328 -8.59 -0.12 5.27
C CYS A 328 -8.19 1.22 5.88
N HIS A 329 -7.02 1.73 5.53
CA HIS A 329 -6.56 3.08 5.89
C HIS A 329 -6.53 3.95 4.65
N ALA A 330 -6.81 5.25 4.80
CA ALA A 330 -6.85 6.16 3.67
C ALA A 330 -6.02 7.43 3.89
N VAL A 331 -5.42 7.93 2.81
CA VAL A 331 -4.78 9.26 2.75
C VAL A 331 -5.26 9.99 1.50
N GLU A 332 -5.57 11.27 1.65
CA GLU A 332 -5.87 12.15 0.54
C GLU A 332 -4.65 12.98 0.19
N LEU A 333 -4.35 13.03 -1.10
CA LEU A 333 -3.24 13.79 -1.64
C LEU A 333 -3.72 14.85 -2.63
N THR A 334 -3.04 15.98 -2.62
CA THR A 334 -3.18 17.00 -3.68
C THR A 334 -1.88 17.11 -4.45
N GLY A 335 -1.98 17.24 -5.79
CA GLY A 335 -0.83 17.48 -6.66
C GLY A 335 -0.09 18.77 -6.28
N GLY A 336 1.21 18.83 -6.60
CA GLY A 336 1.99 20.04 -6.42
C GLY A 336 1.45 21.19 -7.27
N GLU A 337 1.53 22.44 -6.76
CA GLU A 337 1.22 23.62 -7.56
C GLU A 337 2.18 23.70 -8.75
N ARG A 338 1.64 23.94 -9.95
CA ARG A 338 2.47 24.27 -11.11
C ARG A 338 3.19 25.60 -10.79
N ARG A 339 4.51 25.56 -10.75
CA ARG A 339 5.32 26.77 -10.76
C ARG A 339 5.26 27.45 -12.13
#